data_6a4c22c0a4fe2c500ac4a8c45e2d2b40
#
_entry.id   6a4c22c0a4fe2c500ac4a8c45e2d2b40
#
_cell.length_a   1.000
_cell.length_b   1.000
_cell.length_c   1.000
_cell.angle_alpha   90.00
_cell.angle_beta   90.00
_cell.angle_gamma   90.00
#
_symmetry.space_group_name_H-M   'P 1'
#
loop_
_entity.id
_entity.type
_entity.pdbx_description
1 polymer ?
#
loop_
_entity_poly.entity_id
_entity_poly.type
_entity_poly.pdbx_seq_one_letter_code
_entity_poly.pdbx_strand_id
1 'polypeptide(L)'
;MKTQYPKLQTIELEKGFIELLEGNIILLKFKEDGVFELRDAIEANKAIYSAVKGKPFLSLVDARVYGSISAGAREFFAKDTLTKEIKIAEAIVINTLPARLYAKFYIRLSKSANPVKIFSDIHDAKLWLQLQQKSMFGEVLERDIRFHDKFKNN
;
A
#
# COMPACT_ATOMS: atom_id res chain seq x y z
N MET A 1 15.83 2.45 -20.50
CA MET A 1 14.76 3.42 -20.21
C MET A 1 14.10 3.06 -18.90
N LYS A 2 14.25 3.91 -17.91
CA LYS A 2 13.58 3.71 -16.63
C LYS A 2 12.14 4.22 -16.76
N THR A 3 11.18 3.33 -16.77
CA THR A 3 9.78 3.66 -16.55
C THR A 3 9.64 4.12 -15.10
N GLN A 4 9.99 5.36 -14.84
CA GLN A 4 9.70 5.95 -13.54
C GLN A 4 8.25 6.44 -13.58
N TYR A 5 7.46 5.94 -12.64
CA TYR A 5 6.17 6.56 -12.37
C TYR A 5 6.43 7.96 -11.89
N PRO A 6 5.94 9.00 -12.57
CA PRO A 6 6.15 10.37 -12.13
C PRO A 6 5.63 10.56 -10.71
N LYS A 7 6.41 11.29 -9.92
CA LYS A 7 5.98 11.71 -8.58
C LYS A 7 5.04 12.90 -8.71
N LEU A 8 3.86 12.78 -8.14
CA LEU A 8 2.87 13.86 -8.09
C LEU A 8 3.00 14.69 -6.83
N GLN A 9 3.40 14.06 -5.72
CA GLN A 9 3.58 14.72 -4.42
C GLN A 9 4.57 13.95 -3.56
N THR A 10 5.37 14.66 -2.77
CA THR A 10 6.25 14.06 -1.76
C THR A 10 5.97 14.72 -0.42
N ILE A 11 5.75 13.91 0.61
CA ILE A 11 5.57 14.35 1.99
C ILE A 11 6.70 13.77 2.81
N GLU A 12 7.52 14.62 3.42
CA GLU A 12 8.56 14.19 4.34
C GLU A 12 8.00 14.07 5.76
N LEU A 13 8.22 12.90 6.36
CA LEU A 13 7.92 12.63 7.75
C LEU A 13 9.23 12.61 8.57
N GLU A 14 9.13 12.64 9.89
CA GLU A 14 10.31 12.55 10.75
C GLU A 14 11.13 11.28 10.47
N LYS A 15 10.48 10.14 10.26
CA LYS A 15 11.12 8.83 10.09
C LYS A 15 10.94 8.20 8.71
N GLY A 16 10.41 8.94 7.75
CA GLY A 16 10.18 8.39 6.42
C GLY A 16 9.71 9.40 5.40
N PHE A 17 9.32 8.89 4.24
CA PHE A 17 8.77 9.69 3.15
C PHE A 17 7.53 8.99 2.58
N ILE A 18 6.54 9.79 2.21
CA ILE A 18 5.38 9.34 1.46
C ILE A 18 5.43 10.01 0.09
N GLU A 19 5.37 9.22 -0.97
CA GLU A 19 5.33 9.71 -2.34
C GLU A 19 4.03 9.26 -3.01
N LEU A 20 3.26 10.20 -3.49
CA LEU A 20 2.13 9.91 -4.37
C LEU A 20 2.66 9.80 -5.79
N LEU A 21 2.53 8.63 -6.38
CA LEU A 21 2.96 8.32 -7.75
C LEU A 21 1.77 8.31 -8.70
N GLU A 22 2.04 8.50 -9.99
CA GLU A 22 1.04 8.31 -11.02
C GLU A 22 0.49 6.86 -10.97
N GLY A 23 -0.77 6.66 -11.30
CA GLY A 23 -1.43 5.35 -11.19
C GLY A 23 -2.01 5.07 -9.81
N ASN A 24 -2.14 6.10 -8.98
CA ASN A 24 -2.77 6.02 -7.66
C ASN A 24 -2.01 5.13 -6.68
N ILE A 25 -0.68 5.15 -6.77
CA ILE A 25 0.22 4.40 -5.90
C ILE A 25 0.77 5.32 -4.83
N ILE A 26 0.64 4.93 -3.57
CA ILE A 26 1.34 5.55 -2.45
C ILE A 26 2.57 4.71 -2.13
N LEU A 27 3.74 5.34 -2.22
CA LEU A 27 5.01 4.74 -1.84
C LEU A 27 5.41 5.26 -0.46
N LEU A 28 5.55 4.34 0.50
CA LEU A 28 6.10 4.62 1.82
C LEU A 28 7.54 4.13 1.87
N LYS A 29 8.46 5.04 2.19
CA LYS A 29 9.89 4.76 2.41
C LYS A 29 10.26 5.09 3.84
N PHE A 30 11.20 4.35 4.40
CA PHE A 30 11.75 4.59 5.73
C PHE A 30 13.10 5.29 5.63
N LYS A 31 13.40 6.19 6.57
CA LYS A 31 14.72 6.79 6.72
C LYS A 31 15.67 5.80 7.37
N GLU A 32 16.97 5.89 7.03
CA GLU A 32 18.02 5.12 7.69
C GLU A 32 18.11 5.51 9.17
N ASP A 33 18.60 4.56 9.99
CA ASP A 33 18.98 4.79 11.39
C ASP A 33 17.88 5.36 12.29
N GLY A 34 16.76 4.64 12.42
CA GLY A 34 15.73 5.01 13.36
C GLY A 34 14.74 3.90 13.62
N VAL A 35 13.98 4.06 14.68
CA VAL A 35 12.84 3.21 14.97
C VAL A 35 11.57 3.94 14.52
N PHE A 36 10.86 3.35 13.60
CA PHE A 36 9.54 3.81 13.18
C PHE A 36 8.52 3.36 14.23
N GLU A 37 8.04 4.30 15.01
CA GLU A 37 7.20 4.04 16.18
C GLU A 37 5.71 4.26 15.88
N LEU A 38 4.86 3.93 16.84
CA LEU A 38 3.41 4.11 16.73
C LEU A 38 3.02 5.53 16.29
N ARG A 39 3.61 6.57 16.88
CA ARG A 39 3.32 7.96 16.49
C ARG A 39 3.66 8.24 15.02
N ASP A 40 4.74 7.64 14.52
CA ASP A 40 5.15 7.77 13.12
C ASP A 40 4.15 7.07 12.19
N ALA A 41 3.65 5.92 12.59
CA ALA A 41 2.62 5.18 11.84
C ALA A 41 1.30 5.94 11.77
N ILE A 42 0.87 6.54 12.87
CA ILE A 42 -0.34 7.37 12.92
C ILE A 42 -0.21 8.59 12.00
N GLU A 43 0.93 9.28 12.07
CA GLU A 43 1.23 10.43 11.21
C GLU A 43 1.26 10.02 9.73
N ALA A 44 1.91 8.91 9.41
CA ALA A 44 1.98 8.38 8.06
C ALA A 44 0.59 8.09 7.49
N ASN A 45 -0.26 7.42 8.25
CA ASN A 45 -1.62 7.10 7.79
C ASN A 45 -2.49 8.34 7.56
N LYS A 46 -2.38 9.34 8.42
CA LYS A 46 -3.07 10.63 8.22
C LYS A 46 -2.60 11.32 6.94
N ALA A 47 -1.29 11.33 6.71
CA ALA A 47 -0.71 11.93 5.51
C ALA A 47 -1.14 11.18 4.24
N ILE A 48 -1.16 9.85 4.26
CA ILE A 48 -1.64 9.02 3.15
C ILE A 48 -3.11 9.34 2.84
N TYR A 49 -3.96 9.31 3.84
CA TYR A 49 -5.39 9.59 3.68
C TYR A 49 -5.64 10.97 3.07
N SER A 50 -4.91 11.98 3.54
CA SER A 50 -4.98 13.34 3.01
C SER A 50 -4.47 13.42 1.56
N ALA A 51 -3.35 12.76 1.25
CA ALA A 51 -2.76 12.76 -0.09
C ALA A 51 -3.67 12.14 -1.14
N VAL A 52 -4.37 11.05 -0.80
CA VAL A 52 -5.32 10.37 -1.71
C VAL A 52 -6.73 10.96 -1.63
N LYS A 53 -6.95 11.94 -0.75
CA LYS A 53 -8.26 12.60 -0.56
C LYS A 53 -9.39 11.61 -0.24
N GLY A 54 -9.08 10.61 0.58
CA GLY A 54 -10.03 9.56 0.95
C GLY A 54 -10.42 8.60 -0.18
N LYS A 55 -9.74 8.65 -1.32
CA LYS A 55 -10.05 7.78 -2.47
C LYS A 55 -9.26 6.47 -2.41
N PRO A 56 -9.74 5.39 -3.07
CA PRO A 56 -9.02 4.13 -3.14
C PRO A 56 -7.61 4.28 -3.72
N PHE A 57 -6.65 3.56 -3.16
CA PHE A 57 -5.25 3.62 -3.57
C PHE A 57 -4.54 2.27 -3.48
N LEU A 58 -3.37 2.19 -4.10
CA LEU A 58 -2.46 1.07 -4.05
C LEU A 58 -1.29 1.41 -3.11
N SER A 59 -0.98 0.52 -2.17
CA SER A 59 0.09 0.72 -1.20
C SER A 59 1.36 0.00 -1.63
N LEU A 60 2.46 0.74 -1.70
CA LEU A 60 3.80 0.22 -1.97
C LEU A 60 4.71 0.59 -0.80
N VAL A 61 5.16 -0.41 -0.06
CA VAL A 61 6.06 -0.21 1.08
C VAL A 61 7.47 -0.64 0.68
N ASP A 62 8.39 0.32 0.60
CA ASP A 62 9.81 0.02 0.34
C ASP A 62 10.56 -0.11 1.67
N ALA A 63 10.72 -1.35 2.11
CA ALA A 63 11.39 -1.71 3.35
C ALA A 63 12.82 -2.22 3.13
N ARG A 64 13.44 -1.90 1.98
CA ARG A 64 14.81 -2.30 1.67
C ARG A 64 15.85 -1.48 2.42
N VAL A 65 15.57 -0.21 2.67
CA VAL A 65 16.41 0.65 3.51
C VAL A 65 16.07 0.38 4.96
N TYR A 66 17.07 0.03 5.73
CA TYR A 66 16.90 -0.57 7.04
C TYR A 66 16.73 0.46 8.16
N GLY A 67 15.52 0.58 8.63
CA GLY A 67 15.19 1.00 9.98
C GLY A 67 14.42 -0.13 10.65
N SER A 68 14.26 -0.09 11.95
CA SER A 68 13.35 -0.99 12.64
C SER A 68 11.95 -0.39 12.75
N ILE A 69 10.94 -1.25 12.68
CA ILE A 69 9.55 -0.87 12.91
C ILE A 69 9.15 -1.45 14.26
N SER A 70 8.66 -0.60 15.18
CA SER A 70 8.23 -1.06 16.49
C SER A 70 7.01 -1.99 16.42
N ALA A 71 6.83 -2.81 17.45
CA ALA A 71 5.65 -3.68 17.55
C ALA A 71 4.35 -2.88 17.51
N GLY A 72 4.31 -1.72 18.19
CA GLY A 72 3.14 -0.84 18.18
C GLY A 72 2.81 -0.28 16.80
N ALA A 73 3.82 0.10 16.02
CA ALA A 73 3.63 0.56 14.65
C ALA A 73 3.11 -0.57 13.74
N ARG A 74 3.68 -1.76 13.85
CA ARG A 74 3.22 -2.94 13.08
C ARG A 74 1.77 -3.29 13.39
N GLU A 75 1.42 -3.32 14.66
CA GLU A 75 0.05 -3.59 15.10
C GLU A 75 -0.93 -2.53 14.60
N PHE A 76 -0.55 -1.27 14.66
CA PHE A 76 -1.36 -0.16 14.15
C PHE A 76 -1.64 -0.33 12.65
N PHE A 77 -0.61 -0.55 11.83
CA PHE A 77 -0.79 -0.74 10.38
C PHE A 77 -1.65 -1.96 10.07
N ALA A 78 -1.56 -3.02 10.87
CA ALA A 78 -2.36 -4.22 10.67
C ALA A 78 -3.84 -4.01 11.00
N LYS A 79 -4.16 -3.13 11.94
CA LYS A 79 -5.51 -2.94 12.48
C LYS A 79 -6.17 -1.60 12.10
N ASP A 80 -5.39 -0.62 11.62
CA ASP A 80 -5.94 0.71 11.32
C ASP A 80 -7.02 0.66 10.26
N THR A 81 -8.13 1.30 10.55
CA THR A 81 -9.30 1.33 9.67
C THR A 81 -9.33 2.53 8.73
N LEU A 82 -8.56 3.61 9.03
CA LEU A 82 -8.61 4.83 8.23
C LEU A 82 -8.20 4.61 6.77
N THR A 83 -7.11 3.89 6.54
CA THR A 83 -6.63 3.57 5.19
C THR A 83 -7.01 2.16 4.72
N LYS A 84 -7.32 1.25 5.64
CA LYS A 84 -7.60 -0.15 5.32
C LYS A 84 -8.80 -0.33 4.39
N GLU A 85 -9.84 0.46 4.58
CA GLU A 85 -11.06 0.38 3.78
C GLU A 85 -10.88 0.88 2.35
N ILE A 86 -9.92 1.78 2.13
CA ILE A 86 -9.64 2.38 0.81
C ILE A 86 -8.38 1.83 0.16
N LYS A 87 -7.64 0.96 0.83
CA LYS A 87 -6.44 0.31 0.29
C LYS A 87 -6.84 -0.90 -0.55
N ILE A 88 -6.59 -0.81 -1.86
CA ILE A 88 -6.96 -1.85 -2.83
C ILE A 88 -6.07 -3.09 -2.67
N ALA A 89 -4.77 -2.88 -2.59
CA ALA A 89 -3.75 -3.91 -2.44
C ALA A 89 -2.49 -3.32 -1.84
N GLU A 90 -1.64 -4.17 -1.28
CA GLU A 90 -0.36 -3.75 -0.71
C GLU A 90 0.79 -4.63 -1.19
N ALA A 91 1.83 -4.02 -1.71
CA ALA A 91 3.09 -4.67 -2.04
C ALA A 91 4.17 -4.22 -1.06
N ILE A 92 4.93 -5.16 -0.52
CA ILE A 92 6.02 -4.91 0.42
C ILE A 92 7.32 -5.36 -0.22
N VAL A 93 8.27 -4.44 -0.41
CA VAL A 93 9.57 -4.72 -1.02
C VAL A 93 10.63 -4.87 0.07
N ILE A 94 11.25 -6.03 0.13
CA ILE A 94 12.28 -6.39 1.11
C ILE A 94 13.40 -7.18 0.46
N ASN A 95 14.63 -7.05 0.98
CA ASN A 95 15.82 -7.67 0.39
C ASN A 95 16.59 -8.57 1.37
N THR A 96 16.08 -8.80 2.58
CA THR A 96 16.71 -9.67 3.57
C THR A 96 15.76 -10.76 4.02
N LEU A 97 16.34 -11.92 4.41
CA LEU A 97 15.54 -13.04 4.92
C LEU A 97 14.84 -12.72 6.24
N PRO A 98 15.47 -12.10 7.25
CA PRO A 98 14.77 -11.70 8.46
C PRO A 98 13.57 -10.78 8.20
N ALA A 99 13.73 -9.76 7.35
CA ALA A 99 12.64 -8.86 7.00
C ALA A 99 11.50 -9.61 6.29
N ARG A 100 11.81 -10.59 5.45
CA ARG A 100 10.81 -11.43 4.79
C ARG A 100 9.99 -12.25 5.79
N LEU A 101 10.61 -12.79 6.82
CA LEU A 101 9.93 -13.55 7.88
C LEU A 101 9.01 -12.63 8.69
N TYR A 102 9.45 -11.42 9.03
CA TYR A 102 8.62 -10.42 9.70
C TYR A 102 7.41 -10.02 8.84
N ALA A 103 7.63 -9.79 7.55
CA ALA A 103 6.56 -9.42 6.63
C ALA A 103 5.51 -10.53 6.50
N LYS A 104 5.91 -11.79 6.42
CA LYS A 104 4.99 -12.94 6.42
C LYS A 104 4.15 -12.98 7.69
N PHE A 105 4.76 -12.74 8.83
CA PHE A 105 4.07 -12.69 10.12
C PHE A 105 3.06 -11.53 10.17
N TYR A 106 3.46 -10.34 9.71
CA TYR A 106 2.58 -9.18 9.58
C TYR A 106 1.35 -9.49 8.71
N ILE A 107 1.54 -10.13 7.58
CA ILE A 107 0.44 -10.50 6.67
C ILE A 107 -0.56 -11.42 7.37
N ARG A 108 -0.08 -12.40 8.15
CA ARG A 108 -0.95 -13.30 8.92
C ARG A 108 -1.76 -12.56 9.99
N LEU A 109 -1.13 -11.60 10.68
CA LEU A 109 -1.79 -10.82 11.73
C LEU A 109 -2.83 -9.85 11.18
N SER A 110 -2.57 -9.26 10.02
CA SER A 110 -3.43 -8.23 9.46
C SER A 110 -4.79 -8.75 9.02
N LYS A 111 -4.91 -10.05 8.71
CA LYS A 111 -6.16 -10.69 8.20
C LYS A 111 -6.87 -9.80 7.19
N SER A 112 -6.08 -9.14 6.33
CA SER A 112 -6.62 -8.18 5.37
C SER A 112 -7.47 -8.89 4.33
N ALA A 113 -8.66 -8.35 4.06
CA ALA A 113 -9.48 -8.78 2.93
C ALA A 113 -8.84 -8.41 1.58
N ASN A 114 -7.89 -7.47 1.59
CA ASN A 114 -7.21 -6.99 0.39
C ASN A 114 -5.89 -7.75 0.17
N PRO A 115 -5.50 -8.00 -1.10
CA PRO A 115 -4.27 -8.72 -1.39
C PRO A 115 -3.03 -8.01 -0.83
N VAL A 116 -2.15 -8.77 -0.18
CA VAL A 116 -0.83 -8.31 0.26
C VAL A 116 0.22 -9.29 -0.25
N LYS A 117 1.26 -8.79 -0.90
CA LYS A 117 2.32 -9.63 -1.46
C LYS A 117 3.70 -9.03 -1.22
N ILE A 118 4.69 -9.91 -1.00
CA ILE A 118 6.08 -9.57 -0.75
C ILE A 118 6.87 -9.71 -2.05
N PHE A 119 7.74 -8.73 -2.33
CA PHE A 119 8.61 -8.68 -3.49
C PHE A 119 10.05 -8.39 -3.07
N SER A 120 11.00 -8.85 -3.87
CA SER A 120 12.40 -8.46 -3.76
C SER A 120 12.77 -7.31 -4.72
N ASP A 121 11.94 -7.06 -5.71
CA ASP A 121 12.12 -6.05 -6.75
C ASP A 121 10.96 -5.07 -6.77
N ILE A 122 11.28 -3.77 -6.72
CA ILE A 122 10.25 -2.72 -6.68
C ILE A 122 9.47 -2.60 -7.99
N HIS A 123 10.10 -2.93 -9.10
CA HIS A 123 9.46 -2.88 -10.42
C HIS A 123 8.37 -3.94 -10.54
N ASP A 124 8.69 -5.18 -10.12
CA ASP A 124 7.71 -6.27 -10.08
C ASP A 124 6.55 -5.95 -9.14
N ALA A 125 6.83 -5.32 -8.01
CA ALA A 125 5.82 -4.87 -7.07
C ALA A 125 4.84 -3.87 -7.71
N LYS A 126 5.34 -2.88 -8.43
CA LYS A 126 4.51 -1.89 -9.15
C LYS A 126 3.64 -2.54 -10.21
N LEU A 127 4.19 -3.45 -11.00
CA LEU A 127 3.44 -4.18 -12.01
C LEU A 127 2.30 -5.00 -11.39
N TRP A 128 2.57 -5.70 -10.31
CA TRP A 128 1.55 -6.48 -9.60
C TRP A 128 0.43 -5.58 -9.07
N LEU A 129 0.78 -4.41 -8.48
CA LEU A 129 -0.22 -3.46 -7.99
C LEU A 129 -1.13 -2.95 -9.10
N GLN A 130 -0.58 -2.66 -10.27
CA GLN A 130 -1.37 -2.23 -11.43
C GLN A 130 -2.34 -3.32 -11.89
N LEU A 131 -1.92 -4.59 -11.85
CA LEU A 131 -2.78 -5.72 -12.19
C LEU A 131 -3.93 -5.86 -11.18
N GLN A 132 -3.69 -5.60 -9.89
CA GLN A 132 -4.74 -5.62 -8.86
C GLN A 132 -5.79 -4.53 -9.11
N GLN A 133 -5.36 -3.35 -9.50
CA GLN A 133 -6.28 -2.26 -9.84
C GLN A 133 -7.15 -2.60 -11.06
N LYS A 134 -6.57 -3.15 -12.11
CA LYS A 134 -7.31 -3.59 -13.30
C LYS A 134 -8.32 -4.68 -12.99
N SER A 135 -7.96 -5.66 -12.18
CA SER A 135 -8.85 -6.73 -11.75
C SER A 135 -10.07 -6.17 -11.01
N MET A 136 -9.86 -5.22 -10.09
CA MET A 136 -10.94 -4.57 -9.38
C MET A 136 -11.86 -3.76 -10.30
N PHE A 137 -11.29 -3.02 -11.27
CA PHE A 137 -12.06 -2.30 -12.28
C PHE A 137 -12.88 -3.24 -13.17
N GLY A 138 -12.32 -4.37 -13.56
CA GLY A 138 -13.01 -5.40 -14.34
C GLY A 138 -14.23 -5.94 -13.59
N GLU A 139 -14.09 -6.27 -12.32
CA GLU A 139 -15.21 -6.74 -11.48
C GLU A 139 -16.31 -5.70 -11.32
N VAL A 140 -15.96 -4.43 -11.14
CA VAL A 140 -16.96 -3.34 -11.04
C VAL A 140 -17.71 -3.18 -12.35
N LEU A 141 -17.01 -3.18 -13.48
CA LEU A 141 -17.62 -3.09 -14.80
C LEU A 141 -18.55 -4.28 -15.08
N GLU A 142 -18.16 -5.50 -14.73
CA GLU A 142 -19.01 -6.69 -14.86
C GLU A 142 -20.27 -6.61 -14.01
N ARG A 143 -20.17 -6.09 -12.78
CA ARG A 143 -21.34 -5.86 -11.91
C ARG A 143 -22.30 -4.84 -12.52
N ASP A 144 -21.76 -3.74 -13.04
CA ASP A 144 -22.57 -2.69 -13.66
C ASP A 144 -23.28 -3.20 -14.93
N ILE A 145 -22.61 -3.98 -15.74
CA ILE A 145 -23.18 -4.61 -16.93
C ILE A 145 -24.32 -5.57 -16.53
N ARG A 146 -24.09 -6.44 -15.53
CA ARG A 146 -25.14 -7.34 -15.03
C ARG A 146 -26.35 -6.61 -14.46
N PHE A 147 -26.10 -5.47 -13.80
CA PHE A 147 -27.16 -4.63 -13.25
C PHE A 147 -28.01 -4.01 -14.37
N HIS A 148 -27.37 -3.49 -15.43
CA HIS A 148 -28.05 -2.95 -16.60
C HIS A 148 -28.85 -4.02 -17.35
N ASP A 149 -28.32 -5.20 -17.52
CA ASP A 149 -29.00 -6.31 -18.20
C ASP A 149 -30.27 -6.77 -17.46
N LYS A 150 -30.27 -6.73 -16.12
CA LYS A 150 -31.43 -7.03 -15.31
C LYS A 150 -32.60 -6.04 -15.51
N PHE A 151 -32.27 -4.79 -15.83
CA PHE A 151 -33.31 -3.75 -16.06
C PHE A 151 -33.77 -3.65 -17.50
N LYS A 152 -33.05 -4.19 -18.47
CA LYS A 152 -33.43 -4.22 -19.89
C LYS A 152 -34.47 -5.31 -20.23
N ASN A 153 -34.65 -6.30 -19.38
CA ASN A 153 -35.54 -7.46 -19.61
C ASN A 153 -36.89 -7.35 -18.85
N ASN A 154 -37.18 -6.20 -18.32
CA ASN A 154 -38.50 -5.89 -17.73
C ASN A 154 -39.24 -4.89 -18.62
#